data_e445aa074936e7b455da2c9c4e4846bb
#
_entry.id   e445aa074936e7b455da2c9c4e4846bb
#
_cell.length_a   1.000
_cell.length_b   1.000
_cell.length_c   1.000
_cell.angle_alpha   90.00
_cell.angle_beta   90.00
_cell.angle_gamma   90.00
#
_symmetry.space_group_name_H-M   'P 1'
#
loop_
_entity.id
_entity.type
_entity.pdbx_description
1 polymer ?
#
loop_
_entity_poly.entity_id
_entity_poly.type
_entity_poly.pdbx_seq_one_letter_code
_entity_poly.pdbx_strand_id
1 'polypeptide(L)'
;KISEEGYQRMSAAYEFYLSGIEATLSDNEYLAGNSLTIADISFVCDFAQFLREGHYEEQLAGQGLSLISEGGREEYPRAYEHMLELNARPEFSETMGSYLNWYRRKLEG
;
A
#
# COMPACT_ATOMS: atom_id res chain seq x y z
N LYS A 1 -0.54 16.21 -16.62
CA LYS A 1 0.79 16.28 -16.03
C LYS A 1 0.69 16.23 -14.49
N ILE A 2 1.52 15.42 -13.88
CA ILE A 2 1.56 15.30 -12.42
C ILE A 2 2.41 16.43 -11.87
N SER A 3 1.85 17.23 -10.93
CA SER A 3 2.60 18.31 -10.35
C SER A 3 3.65 17.80 -9.37
N GLU A 4 4.80 18.42 -9.35
CA GLU A 4 5.90 18.06 -8.45
C GLU A 4 5.47 18.24 -6.99
N GLU A 5 4.78 19.32 -6.68
CA GLU A 5 4.28 19.56 -5.33
C GLU A 5 3.31 18.48 -4.87
N GLY A 6 2.36 18.10 -5.73
CA GLY A 6 1.42 17.02 -5.43
C GLY A 6 2.12 15.70 -5.22
N TYR A 7 3.13 15.41 -6.04
CA TYR A 7 3.93 14.20 -5.91
C TYR A 7 4.66 14.17 -4.56
N GLN A 8 5.27 15.28 -4.17
CA GLN A 8 6.01 15.37 -2.91
C GLN A 8 5.09 15.21 -1.71
N ARG A 9 3.89 15.80 -1.76
CA ARG A 9 2.91 15.64 -0.69
C ARG A 9 2.45 14.20 -0.55
N MET A 10 2.20 13.54 -1.67
CA MET A 10 1.76 12.14 -1.66
C MET A 10 2.87 11.23 -1.14
N SER A 11 4.11 11.49 -1.53
CA SER A 11 5.26 10.71 -1.06
C SER A 11 5.43 10.86 0.46
N ALA A 12 5.31 12.08 0.98
CA ALA A 12 5.41 12.32 2.41
C ALA A 12 4.27 11.64 3.18
N ALA A 13 3.06 11.70 2.65
CA ALA A 13 1.90 11.03 3.26
C ALA A 13 2.08 9.52 3.30
N TYR A 14 2.58 8.95 2.20
CA TYR A 14 2.84 7.51 2.10
C TYR A 14 3.86 7.07 3.17
N GLU A 15 4.98 7.79 3.27
CA GLU A 15 6.02 7.45 4.25
C GLU A 15 5.53 7.58 5.68
N PHE A 16 4.82 8.64 5.98
CA PHE A 16 4.25 8.86 7.31
C PHE A 16 3.28 7.75 7.68
N TYR A 17 2.38 7.43 6.76
CA TYR A 17 1.35 6.43 7.00
C TYR A 17 1.95 5.04 7.19
N LEU A 18 2.81 4.61 6.27
CA LEU A 18 3.38 3.27 6.34
C LEU A 18 4.38 3.10 7.48
N SER A 19 5.08 4.17 7.86
CA SER A 19 5.96 4.11 9.04
C SER A 19 5.15 3.81 10.30
N GLY A 20 3.98 4.44 10.44
CA GLY A 20 3.09 4.19 11.56
C GLY A 20 2.53 2.77 11.56
N ILE A 21 2.10 2.29 10.39
CA ILE A 21 1.59 0.93 10.24
C ILE A 21 2.68 -0.09 10.59
N GLU A 22 3.88 0.11 10.06
CA GLU A 22 5.00 -0.79 10.31
C GLU A 22 5.33 -0.88 11.80
N ALA A 23 5.36 0.26 12.48
CA ALA A 23 5.62 0.32 13.92
C ALA A 23 4.54 -0.42 14.71
N THR A 24 3.28 -0.22 14.34
CA THR A 24 2.16 -0.89 15.01
C THR A 24 2.23 -2.40 14.84
N LEU A 25 2.53 -2.87 13.64
CA LEU A 25 2.59 -4.30 13.36
C LEU A 25 3.84 -4.97 13.93
N SER A 26 4.83 -4.20 14.35
CA SER A 26 5.99 -4.78 15.06
C SER A 26 5.62 -5.29 16.45
N ASP A 27 4.53 -4.75 17.04
CA ASP A 27 4.09 -5.12 18.39
C ASP A 27 2.77 -5.88 18.41
N ASN A 28 2.01 -5.86 17.32
CA ASN A 28 0.67 -6.43 17.28
C ASN A 28 0.47 -7.25 16.01
N GLU A 29 -0.36 -8.30 16.11
CA GLU A 29 -0.71 -9.13 14.96
C GLU A 29 -1.61 -8.36 13.98
N TYR A 30 -2.50 -7.52 14.52
CA TYR A 30 -3.41 -6.67 13.74
C TYR A 30 -3.24 -5.24 14.19
N LEU A 31 -3.81 -4.30 13.42
CA LEU A 31 -3.59 -2.87 13.70
C LEU A 31 -4.19 -2.41 15.04
N ALA A 32 -5.24 -3.05 15.51
CA ALA A 32 -5.86 -2.71 16.79
C ALA A 32 -5.77 -3.85 17.79
N GLY A 33 -4.71 -4.67 17.74
CA GLY A 33 -4.48 -5.74 18.71
C GLY A 33 -4.36 -7.10 18.08
N ASN A 34 -5.09 -8.08 18.62
CA ASN A 34 -4.94 -9.48 18.24
C ASN A 34 -6.03 -10.03 17.33
N SER A 35 -6.94 -9.18 16.86
CA SER A 35 -8.02 -9.62 15.97
C SER A 35 -8.31 -8.59 14.90
N LEU A 36 -8.92 -9.06 13.80
CA LEU A 36 -9.32 -8.21 12.70
C LEU A 36 -10.35 -7.17 13.15
N THR A 37 -10.11 -5.91 12.85
CA THR A 37 -11.01 -4.82 13.19
C THR A 37 -11.19 -3.90 11.98
N ILE A 38 -12.03 -2.87 12.16
CA ILE A 38 -12.23 -1.86 11.13
C ILE A 38 -10.93 -1.12 10.78
N ALA A 39 -9.97 -1.10 11.71
CA ALA A 39 -8.64 -0.49 11.44
C ALA A 39 -7.93 -1.22 10.31
N ASP A 40 -8.02 -2.55 10.25
CA ASP A 40 -7.41 -3.34 9.19
C ASP A 40 -8.14 -3.14 7.87
N ILE A 41 -9.46 -3.00 7.91
CA ILE A 41 -10.26 -2.74 6.71
C ILE A 41 -9.89 -1.37 6.14
N SER A 42 -9.79 -0.36 6.98
CA SER A 42 -9.37 0.99 6.57
C SER A 42 -7.97 0.97 5.98
N PHE A 43 -7.07 0.19 6.58
CA PHE A 43 -5.70 0.05 6.07
C PHE A 43 -5.69 -0.49 4.63
N VAL A 44 -6.45 -1.54 4.35
CA VAL A 44 -6.49 -2.10 2.99
C VAL A 44 -7.01 -1.07 2.00
N CYS A 45 -8.06 -0.34 2.37
CA CYS A 45 -8.62 0.70 1.50
C CYS A 45 -7.62 1.83 1.25
N ASP A 46 -6.96 2.30 2.30
CA ASP A 46 -5.97 3.39 2.19
C ASP A 46 -4.76 2.94 1.38
N PHE A 47 -4.30 1.72 1.63
CA PHE A 47 -3.16 1.17 0.90
C PHE A 47 -3.48 1.08 -0.59
N ALA A 48 -4.68 0.65 -0.93
CA ALA A 48 -5.11 0.55 -2.33
C ALA A 48 -5.08 1.91 -3.03
N GLN A 49 -5.39 3.00 -2.30
CA GLN A 49 -5.31 4.34 -2.87
C GLN A 49 -3.88 4.68 -3.28
N PHE A 50 -2.90 4.37 -2.45
CA PHE A 50 -1.50 4.60 -2.81
C PHE A 50 -1.09 3.76 -4.01
N LEU A 51 -1.54 2.51 -4.08
CA LEU A 51 -1.18 1.61 -5.17
C LEU A 51 -1.78 2.00 -6.50
N ARG A 52 -2.78 2.87 -6.52
CA ARG A 52 -3.38 3.36 -7.76
C ARG A 52 -2.39 4.14 -8.60
N GLU A 53 -1.30 4.59 -8.03
CA GLU A 53 -0.24 5.26 -8.79
C GLU A 53 0.30 4.40 -9.93
N GLY A 54 0.14 3.08 -9.84
CA GLY A 54 0.56 2.17 -10.90
C GLY A 54 -0.05 2.47 -12.26
N HIS A 55 -1.22 3.11 -12.29
CA HIS A 55 -1.86 3.54 -13.53
C HIS A 55 -1.13 4.71 -14.19
N TYR A 56 -0.23 5.37 -13.47
CA TYR A 56 0.48 6.55 -13.93
C TYR A 56 1.98 6.30 -14.06
N GLU A 57 2.40 5.03 -14.05
CA GLU A 57 3.81 4.67 -14.05
C GLU A 57 4.57 5.27 -15.24
N GLU A 58 4.00 5.15 -16.45
CA GLU A 58 4.63 5.70 -17.65
C GLU A 58 4.73 7.22 -17.61
N GLN A 59 3.67 7.87 -17.11
CA GLN A 59 3.64 9.32 -16.99
C GLN A 59 4.70 9.81 -16.01
N LEU A 60 4.84 9.12 -14.88
CA LEU A 60 5.86 9.45 -13.89
C LEU A 60 7.26 9.26 -14.47
N ALA A 61 7.50 8.15 -15.15
CA ALA A 61 8.79 7.88 -15.79
C ALA A 61 9.14 8.96 -16.80
N GLY A 62 8.15 9.43 -17.56
CA GLY A 62 8.35 10.51 -18.54
C GLY A 62 8.74 11.84 -17.92
N GLN A 63 8.43 12.02 -16.62
CA GLN A 63 8.79 13.23 -15.88
C GLN A 63 10.06 13.04 -15.03
N GLY A 64 10.71 11.87 -15.14
CA GLY A 64 11.89 11.56 -14.34
C GLY A 64 11.59 11.17 -12.92
N LEU A 65 10.34 10.75 -12.65
CA LEU A 65 9.90 10.36 -11.31
C LEU A 65 9.68 8.85 -11.24
N SER A 66 9.88 8.28 -10.06
CA SER A 66 9.58 6.87 -9.81
C SER A 66 8.27 6.74 -9.05
N LEU A 67 7.73 5.51 -8.99
CA LEU A 67 6.56 5.24 -8.17
C LEU A 67 6.87 5.54 -6.71
N ILE A 68 5.91 6.15 -6.01
CA ILE A 68 6.06 6.45 -4.60
C ILE A 68 6.28 5.17 -3.79
N SER A 69 5.61 4.08 -4.19
CA SER A 69 5.72 2.79 -3.51
C SER A 69 6.93 1.96 -3.93
N GLU A 70 7.78 2.48 -4.80
CA GLU A 70 8.98 1.76 -5.23
C GLU A 70 9.87 1.42 -4.04
N GLY A 71 10.22 0.14 -3.92
CA GLY A 71 11.04 -0.31 -2.80
C GLY A 71 10.29 -0.43 -1.47
N GLY A 72 8.98 -0.16 -1.48
CA GLY A 72 8.19 -0.15 -0.25
C GLY A 72 8.16 -1.47 0.48
N ARG A 73 8.16 -2.59 -0.26
CA ARG A 73 8.13 -3.92 0.36
C ARG A 73 9.36 -4.18 1.21
N GLU A 74 10.52 -3.70 0.76
CA GLU A 74 11.76 -3.82 1.51
C GLU A 74 11.81 -2.85 2.69
N GLU A 75 11.22 -1.68 2.53
CA GLU A 75 11.23 -0.64 3.56
C GLU A 75 10.16 -0.87 4.63
N TYR A 76 8.98 -1.37 4.22
CA TYR A 76 7.85 -1.61 5.12
C TYR A 76 7.35 -3.04 4.99
N PRO A 77 8.19 -4.04 5.33
CA PRO A 77 7.84 -5.44 5.07
C PRO A 77 6.59 -5.92 5.82
N ARG A 78 6.39 -5.49 7.05
CA ARG A 78 5.22 -5.91 7.82
C ARG A 78 3.92 -5.35 7.25
N ALA A 79 3.94 -4.09 6.81
CA ALA A 79 2.78 -3.46 6.21
C ALA A 79 2.37 -4.17 4.92
N TYR A 80 3.34 -4.46 4.05
CA TYR A 80 3.08 -5.15 2.79
C TYR A 80 2.60 -6.57 3.02
N GLU A 81 3.23 -7.28 3.95
CA GLU A 81 2.84 -8.66 4.29
C GLU A 81 1.42 -8.69 4.84
N HIS A 82 1.08 -7.74 5.71
CA HIS A 82 -0.26 -7.65 6.29
C HIS A 82 -1.32 -7.39 5.20
N MET A 83 -1.01 -6.51 4.26
CA MET A 83 -1.89 -6.23 3.14
C MET A 83 -2.14 -7.49 2.30
N LEU A 84 -1.08 -8.25 2.01
CA LEU A 84 -1.20 -9.47 1.22
C LEU A 84 -2.01 -10.54 1.95
N GLU A 85 -1.79 -10.69 3.26
CA GLU A 85 -2.55 -11.64 4.07
C GLU A 85 -4.03 -11.28 4.14
N LEU A 86 -4.34 -9.99 4.34
CA LEU A 86 -5.73 -9.55 4.36
C LEU A 86 -6.40 -9.76 3.01
N ASN A 87 -5.68 -9.46 1.94
CA ASN A 87 -6.23 -9.64 0.59
C ASN A 87 -6.55 -11.09 0.27
N ALA A 88 -5.90 -12.03 0.95
CA ALA A 88 -6.18 -13.46 0.76
C ALA A 88 -7.50 -13.89 1.38
N ARG A 89 -8.08 -13.08 2.28
CA ARG A 89 -9.38 -13.37 2.88
C ARG A 89 -10.50 -13.13 1.87
N PRO A 90 -11.52 -14.02 1.83
CA PRO A 90 -12.61 -13.86 0.86
C PRO A 90 -13.31 -12.50 0.92
N GLU A 91 -13.47 -11.94 2.12
CA GLU A 91 -14.14 -10.65 2.32
C GLU A 91 -13.46 -9.53 1.54
N PHE A 92 -12.13 -9.56 1.48
CA PHE A 92 -11.35 -8.54 0.79
C PHE A 92 -11.19 -8.86 -0.68
N SER A 93 -10.96 -10.12 -1.04
CA SER A 93 -10.71 -10.48 -2.43
C SER A 93 -11.93 -10.25 -3.32
N GLU A 94 -13.14 -10.36 -2.78
CA GLU A 94 -14.35 -10.08 -3.53
C GLU A 94 -14.52 -8.61 -3.86
N THR A 95 -14.05 -7.74 -2.96
CA THR A 95 -14.24 -6.29 -3.10
C THR A 95 -13.07 -5.63 -3.81
N MET A 96 -11.85 -6.02 -3.47
CA MET A 96 -10.63 -5.34 -3.93
C MET A 96 -9.68 -6.26 -4.67
N GLY A 97 -10.08 -7.53 -4.84
CA GLY A 97 -9.18 -8.57 -5.31
C GLY A 97 -8.55 -8.31 -6.67
N SER A 98 -9.33 -7.79 -7.62
CA SER A 98 -8.79 -7.59 -8.98
C SER A 98 -7.62 -6.60 -8.98
N TYR A 99 -7.75 -5.53 -8.23
CA TYR A 99 -6.70 -4.51 -8.16
C TYR A 99 -5.50 -4.98 -7.35
N LEU A 100 -5.76 -5.51 -6.14
CA LEU A 100 -4.69 -5.98 -5.28
C LEU A 100 -3.98 -7.21 -5.85
N ASN A 101 -4.72 -8.08 -6.54
CA ASN A 101 -4.13 -9.25 -7.18
C ASN A 101 -3.22 -8.84 -8.34
N TRP A 102 -3.60 -7.82 -9.10
CA TRP A 102 -2.74 -7.28 -10.16
C TRP A 102 -1.43 -6.77 -9.55
N TYR A 103 -1.52 -6.03 -8.47
CA TYR A 103 -0.33 -5.48 -7.81
C TYR A 103 0.53 -6.58 -7.19
N ARG A 104 -0.12 -7.57 -6.57
CA ARG A 104 0.60 -8.71 -5.99
C ARG A 104 1.41 -9.44 -7.07
N ARG A 105 0.79 -9.68 -8.21
CA ARG A 105 1.49 -10.34 -9.33
C ARG A 105 2.70 -9.52 -9.78
N LYS A 106 2.56 -8.20 -9.77
CA LYS A 106 3.66 -7.32 -10.12
C LYS A 106 4.82 -7.43 -9.13
N LEU A 107 4.50 -7.56 -7.83
CA LEU A 107 5.51 -7.74 -6.79
C LEU A 107 6.23 -9.08 -6.90
N GLU A 108 5.49 -10.13 -7.22
CA GLU A 108 6.01 -11.48 -7.29
C GLU A 108 6.65 -11.84 -8.63
N GLY A 109 6.25 -11.14 -9.64
CA GLY A 109 6.63 -11.44 -10.99
C GLY A 109 7.77 -10.73 -11.57
#